data_ba91e20f55f50365d3e30737152e3c57
#
_entry.id   ba91e20f55f50365d3e30737152e3c57
#
_cell.length_a   1.000
_cell.length_b   1.000
_cell.length_c   1.000
_cell.angle_alpha   90.00
_cell.angle_beta   90.00
_cell.angle_gamma   90.00
#
_symmetry.space_group_name_H-M   'P 1'
#
loop_
_entity.id
_entity.type
_entity.pdbx_description
1 polymer ?
#
loop_
_entity_poly.entity_id
_entity_poly.type
_entity_poly.pdbx_seq_one_letter_code
_entity_poly.pdbx_strand_id
1 'polypeptide(L)'
;MKIKELKKAAVNFGTPLYVYDLSIIESQYRKLQNAFKNLDNYKIHFAAKSLSNISVLKFIKNLEIGLDAVSIEEVKIGIKCGFKKHEILFTPNGVNFSEIKEAKSLGVKINLDSLESIKDFSENYPNDPISIRINPGIYAGGNEKISVGHSNSKFGIPEEFINDLIKMDEDNRINVTGLHIHTGSDITKNNEFEKGIKKIFSIATKFKNIESIDLGGGIKIPYFSGDTETNLNDYAKAVEEEHNKFKNNTGKKLKIIFEPGKFLVSDSGYFITSVNYIKKSQNNNFIQVNSGFNHFLRPTLYNSYHEVINLSNPNDQKEECTIVGYICEKDTLAEKRMISKISKGDLLCFKNAGAYGYNMSSNYNSRLRPAELCIHDNSIKKIREKENLEDLLKNQIDIF
;
A
#
# COMPACT_ATOMS: atom_id res chain seq x y z
N MET A 1 -20.44 -5.96 6.52
CA MET A 1 -19.48 -7.10 6.62
C MET A 1 -20.20 -8.42 6.47
N LYS A 2 -19.68 -9.30 5.63
CA LYS A 2 -20.28 -10.61 5.27
C LYS A 2 -19.83 -11.72 6.24
N ILE A 3 -20.28 -11.65 7.52
CA ILE A 3 -19.86 -12.61 8.58
C ILE A 3 -20.09 -14.07 8.15
N LYS A 4 -21.25 -14.37 7.53
CA LYS A 4 -21.58 -15.73 7.10
C LYS A 4 -20.61 -16.26 6.05
N GLU A 5 -20.25 -15.43 5.08
CA GLU A 5 -19.29 -15.78 4.04
C GLU A 5 -17.87 -15.98 4.60
N LEU A 6 -17.43 -15.12 5.53
CA LEU A 6 -16.13 -15.27 6.19
C LEU A 6 -16.06 -16.56 7.02
N LYS A 7 -17.11 -16.86 7.78
CA LYS A 7 -17.22 -18.12 8.54
C LYS A 7 -17.22 -19.34 7.60
N LYS A 8 -17.98 -19.29 6.49
CA LYS A 8 -18.00 -20.34 5.47
C LYS A 8 -16.62 -20.52 4.84
N ALA A 9 -15.92 -19.44 4.53
CA ALA A 9 -14.55 -19.49 4.01
C ALA A 9 -13.61 -20.23 4.97
N ALA A 10 -13.61 -19.87 6.25
CA ALA A 10 -12.76 -20.48 7.26
C ALA A 10 -13.07 -21.97 7.48
N VAL A 11 -14.34 -22.35 7.48
CA VAL A 11 -14.75 -23.76 7.62
C VAL A 11 -14.34 -24.59 6.42
N ASN A 12 -14.50 -24.08 5.20
CA ASN A 12 -14.23 -24.84 3.97
C ASN A 12 -12.75 -24.92 3.60
N PHE A 13 -11.96 -23.90 3.93
CA PHE A 13 -10.57 -23.77 3.48
C PHE A 13 -9.55 -23.83 4.63
N GLY A 14 -10.02 -23.88 5.88
CA GLY A 14 -9.18 -23.89 7.06
C GLY A 14 -8.64 -22.51 7.44
N THR A 15 -7.90 -22.44 8.55
CA THR A 15 -7.21 -21.27 9.09
C THR A 15 -5.76 -21.57 9.39
N PRO A 16 -4.81 -20.60 9.43
CA PRO A 16 -5.05 -19.19 9.14
C PRO A 16 -5.36 -18.92 7.67
N LEU A 17 -6.05 -17.80 7.36
CA LEU A 17 -6.60 -17.54 6.04
C LEU A 17 -6.73 -16.03 5.78
N TYR A 18 -6.39 -15.57 4.57
CA TYR A 18 -6.75 -14.25 4.08
C TYR A 18 -7.97 -14.32 3.17
N VAL A 19 -8.89 -13.37 3.32
CA VAL A 19 -10.07 -13.24 2.45
C VAL A 19 -10.21 -11.78 2.02
N TYR A 20 -10.37 -11.54 0.71
CA TYR A 20 -10.55 -10.20 0.15
C TYR A 20 -11.93 -10.07 -0.49
N ASP A 21 -12.72 -9.10 -0.09
CA ASP A 21 -13.98 -8.74 -0.74
C ASP A 21 -13.72 -7.72 -1.85
N LEU A 22 -13.75 -8.17 -3.10
CA LEU A 22 -13.41 -7.32 -4.24
C LEU A 22 -14.42 -6.19 -4.46
N SER A 23 -15.66 -6.34 -4.01
CA SER A 23 -16.67 -5.26 -4.09
C SER A 23 -16.31 -4.05 -3.24
N ILE A 24 -15.57 -4.25 -2.15
CA ILE A 24 -15.06 -3.16 -1.31
C ILE A 24 -13.96 -2.38 -2.05
N ILE A 25 -13.08 -3.06 -2.77
CA ILE A 25 -12.04 -2.40 -3.61
C ILE A 25 -12.71 -1.47 -4.63
N GLU A 26 -13.71 -1.97 -5.33
CA GLU A 26 -14.47 -1.16 -6.29
C GLU A 26 -15.17 0.02 -5.61
N SER A 27 -15.79 -0.19 -4.46
CA SER A 27 -16.43 0.88 -3.69
C SER A 27 -15.44 1.96 -3.27
N GLN A 28 -14.24 1.60 -2.81
CA GLN A 28 -13.18 2.56 -2.46
C GLN A 28 -12.69 3.33 -3.69
N TYR A 29 -12.55 2.67 -4.82
CA TYR A 29 -12.21 3.34 -6.08
C TYR A 29 -13.27 4.35 -6.50
N ARG A 30 -14.57 3.99 -6.41
CA ARG A 30 -15.68 4.92 -6.71
C ARG A 30 -15.69 6.14 -5.79
N LYS A 31 -15.30 6.00 -4.52
CA LYS A 31 -15.14 7.16 -3.61
C LYS A 31 -14.09 8.14 -4.14
N LEU A 32 -12.93 7.63 -4.62
CA LEU A 32 -11.90 8.49 -5.22
C LEU A 32 -12.39 9.15 -6.51
N GLN A 33 -13.04 8.39 -7.39
CA GLN A 33 -13.61 8.94 -8.62
C GLN A 33 -14.60 10.08 -8.33
N ASN A 34 -15.48 9.89 -7.35
CA ASN A 34 -16.44 10.91 -6.95
C ASN A 34 -15.77 12.16 -6.35
N ALA A 35 -14.73 11.99 -5.55
CA ALA A 35 -13.98 13.10 -4.97
C ALA A 35 -13.24 13.91 -6.05
N PHE A 36 -12.61 13.24 -7.01
CA PHE A 36 -11.79 13.87 -8.06
C PHE A 36 -12.54 14.16 -9.36
N LYS A 37 -13.88 14.05 -9.38
CA LYS A 37 -14.70 14.21 -10.60
C LYS A 37 -14.53 15.56 -11.33
N ASN A 38 -14.12 16.61 -10.61
CA ASN A 38 -13.88 17.94 -11.20
C ASN A 38 -12.46 18.13 -11.74
N LEU A 39 -11.55 17.17 -11.49
CA LEU A 39 -10.22 17.19 -12.09
C LEU A 39 -10.29 16.65 -13.52
N ASP A 40 -10.10 17.53 -14.50
CA ASP A 40 -10.21 17.20 -15.93
C ASP A 40 -9.25 16.09 -16.40
N ASN A 41 -8.10 15.92 -15.76
CA ASN A 41 -7.03 15.02 -16.21
C ASN A 41 -6.31 14.40 -15.01
N TYR A 42 -6.87 13.30 -14.46
CA TYR A 42 -6.20 12.57 -13.40
C TYR A 42 -6.11 11.07 -13.71
N LYS A 43 -5.21 10.40 -13.01
CA LYS A 43 -5.06 8.94 -13.02
C LYS A 43 -4.81 8.45 -11.61
N ILE A 44 -5.28 7.24 -11.34
CA ILE A 44 -5.00 6.50 -10.11
C ILE A 44 -4.09 5.34 -10.48
N HIS A 45 -2.95 5.21 -9.79
CA HIS A 45 -2.06 4.07 -9.86
C HIS A 45 -2.12 3.31 -8.54
N PHE A 46 -2.39 2.03 -8.58
CA PHE A 46 -2.42 1.21 -7.37
C PHE A 46 -1.00 0.86 -6.93
N ALA A 47 -0.65 1.17 -5.68
CA ALA A 47 0.64 0.79 -5.11
C ALA A 47 0.72 -0.72 -4.86
N ALA A 48 1.37 -1.46 -5.78
CA ALA A 48 1.44 -2.93 -5.81
C ALA A 48 1.97 -3.54 -4.51
N LYS A 49 2.92 -2.86 -3.86
CA LYS A 49 3.49 -3.25 -2.54
C LYS A 49 2.45 -3.52 -1.46
N SER A 50 1.26 -2.94 -1.56
CA SER A 50 0.20 -3.15 -0.57
C SER A 50 -0.47 -4.52 -0.70
N LEU A 51 -0.69 -5.00 -1.93
CA LEU A 51 -1.28 -6.32 -2.21
C LEU A 51 -1.00 -6.74 -3.66
N SER A 52 -0.04 -7.65 -3.88
CA SER A 52 0.44 -8.06 -5.21
C SER A 52 -0.14 -9.38 -5.74
N ASN A 53 -1.26 -9.87 -5.15
CA ASN A 53 -1.92 -11.07 -5.64
C ASN A 53 -2.43 -10.87 -7.07
N ILE A 54 -2.11 -11.80 -7.99
CA ILE A 54 -2.43 -11.71 -9.42
C ILE A 54 -3.93 -11.52 -9.68
N SER A 55 -4.80 -12.22 -8.95
CA SER A 55 -6.25 -12.12 -9.13
C SER A 55 -6.76 -10.74 -8.72
N VAL A 56 -6.23 -10.19 -7.62
CA VAL A 56 -6.57 -8.83 -7.17
C VAL A 56 -6.03 -7.78 -8.13
N LEU A 57 -4.78 -7.92 -8.60
CA LEU A 57 -4.20 -7.01 -9.59
C LEU A 57 -4.99 -6.99 -10.91
N LYS A 58 -5.41 -8.16 -11.41
CA LYS A 58 -6.28 -8.23 -12.60
C LYS A 58 -7.63 -7.56 -12.38
N PHE A 59 -8.23 -7.73 -11.19
CA PHE A 59 -9.46 -7.02 -10.84
C PHE A 59 -9.26 -5.51 -10.84
N ILE A 60 -8.20 -5.02 -10.20
CA ILE A 60 -7.85 -3.59 -10.16
C ILE A 60 -7.59 -3.04 -11.58
N LYS A 61 -6.87 -3.79 -12.42
CA LYS A 61 -6.65 -3.44 -13.83
C LYS A 61 -7.95 -3.28 -14.61
N ASN A 62 -8.96 -4.14 -14.34
CA ASN A 62 -10.26 -4.05 -15.00
C ASN A 62 -11.08 -2.81 -14.56
N LEU A 63 -10.73 -2.18 -13.44
CA LEU A 63 -11.24 -0.88 -13.02
C LEU A 63 -10.51 0.30 -13.72
N GLU A 64 -9.63 0.04 -14.70
CA GLU A 64 -8.83 1.03 -15.43
C GLU A 64 -7.84 1.83 -14.55
N ILE A 65 -7.46 1.26 -13.40
CA ILE A 65 -6.45 1.79 -12.50
C ILE A 65 -5.07 1.36 -13.03
N GLY A 66 -4.09 2.27 -13.03
CA GLY A 66 -2.69 1.97 -13.34
C GLY A 66 -1.97 1.28 -12.17
N LEU A 67 -0.66 1.07 -12.30
CA LEU A 67 0.16 0.42 -11.29
C LEU A 67 1.36 1.28 -10.90
N ASP A 68 1.59 1.48 -9.60
CA ASP A 68 2.86 1.93 -9.02
C ASP A 68 3.62 0.70 -8.53
N ALA A 69 4.85 0.51 -9.03
CA ALA A 69 5.72 -0.62 -8.77
C ALA A 69 7.07 -0.14 -8.21
N VAL A 70 7.56 -0.78 -7.15
CA VAL A 70 8.81 -0.40 -6.46
C VAL A 70 9.96 -1.37 -6.69
N SER A 71 9.71 -2.49 -7.37
CA SER A 71 10.70 -3.48 -7.79
C SER A 71 10.46 -3.93 -9.23
N ILE A 72 11.48 -4.47 -9.87
CA ILE A 72 11.34 -5.00 -11.23
C ILE A 72 10.40 -6.20 -11.29
N GLU A 73 10.30 -6.97 -10.20
CA GLU A 73 9.36 -8.07 -10.06
C GLU A 73 7.92 -7.58 -10.05
N GLU A 74 7.61 -6.49 -9.34
CA GLU A 74 6.28 -5.87 -9.36
C GLU A 74 5.92 -5.37 -10.77
N VAL A 75 6.87 -4.79 -11.51
CA VAL A 75 6.68 -4.42 -12.92
C VAL A 75 6.32 -5.65 -13.77
N LYS A 76 7.10 -6.74 -13.67
CA LYS A 76 6.85 -7.99 -14.41
C LYS A 76 5.51 -8.63 -14.06
N ILE A 77 5.14 -8.63 -12.77
CA ILE A 77 3.82 -9.09 -12.30
C ILE A 77 2.72 -8.22 -12.91
N GLY A 78 2.89 -6.91 -12.93
CA GLY A 78 1.96 -5.97 -13.55
C GLY A 78 1.73 -6.29 -15.04
N ILE A 79 2.79 -6.46 -15.80
CA ILE A 79 2.74 -6.85 -17.22
C ILE A 79 2.01 -8.20 -17.38
N LYS A 80 2.32 -9.19 -16.55
CA LYS A 80 1.65 -10.50 -16.53
C LYS A 80 0.15 -10.39 -16.20
N CYS A 81 -0.24 -9.40 -15.40
CA CYS A 81 -1.64 -9.11 -15.08
C CYS A 81 -2.37 -8.36 -16.20
N GLY A 82 -1.68 -7.93 -17.25
CA GLY A 82 -2.24 -7.26 -18.42
C GLY A 82 -2.26 -5.74 -18.33
N PHE A 83 -1.53 -5.13 -17.37
CA PHE A 83 -1.29 -3.69 -17.40
C PHE A 83 -0.45 -3.33 -18.62
N LYS A 84 -0.84 -2.28 -19.34
CA LYS A 84 -0.06 -1.74 -20.44
C LYS A 84 1.18 -1.03 -19.90
N LYS A 85 2.26 -1.01 -20.67
CA LYS A 85 3.53 -0.40 -20.27
C LYS A 85 3.38 1.04 -19.74
N HIS A 86 2.58 1.85 -20.42
CA HIS A 86 2.33 3.24 -20.05
C HIS A 86 1.39 3.42 -18.83
N GLU A 87 0.78 2.33 -18.35
CA GLU A 87 -0.05 2.29 -17.14
C GLU A 87 0.79 1.89 -15.91
N ILE A 88 2.06 1.54 -16.08
CA ILE A 88 2.97 1.17 -15.00
C ILE A 88 3.97 2.30 -14.77
N LEU A 89 4.08 2.74 -13.53
CA LEU A 89 5.11 3.64 -13.04
C LEU A 89 6.08 2.83 -12.18
N PHE A 90 7.36 2.85 -12.51
CA PHE A 90 8.41 2.23 -11.71
C PHE A 90 9.07 3.30 -10.84
N THR A 91 8.86 3.19 -9.53
CA THR A 91 9.34 4.14 -8.50
C THR A 91 10.30 3.43 -7.55
N PRO A 92 11.53 3.07 -8.01
CA PRO A 92 12.52 2.38 -7.19
C PRO A 92 13.15 3.31 -6.16
N ASN A 93 13.73 2.72 -5.11
CA ASN A 93 14.59 3.43 -4.16
C ASN A 93 15.81 2.57 -3.82
N GLY A 94 17.01 3.07 -4.12
CA GLY A 94 18.27 2.41 -3.81
C GLY A 94 18.50 1.07 -4.53
N VAL A 95 17.94 0.88 -5.71
CA VAL A 95 18.14 -0.30 -6.55
C VAL A 95 19.41 -0.17 -7.40
N ASN A 96 19.94 -1.30 -7.89
CA ASN A 96 21.02 -1.29 -8.87
C ASN A 96 20.53 -0.70 -10.20
N PHE A 97 21.39 0.03 -10.90
CA PHE A 97 21.03 0.64 -12.17
C PHE A 97 20.61 -0.37 -13.25
N SER A 98 21.03 -1.63 -13.13
CA SER A 98 20.57 -2.71 -14.01
C SER A 98 19.04 -2.91 -13.94
N GLU A 99 18.40 -2.73 -12.78
CA GLU A 99 16.92 -2.80 -12.67
C GLU A 99 16.25 -1.63 -13.39
N ILE A 100 16.85 -0.41 -13.31
CA ILE A 100 16.36 0.76 -14.05
C ILE A 100 16.47 0.52 -15.56
N LYS A 101 17.60 -0.05 -16.03
CA LYS A 101 17.78 -0.45 -17.44
C LYS A 101 16.76 -1.48 -17.88
N GLU A 102 16.49 -2.47 -17.04
CA GLU A 102 15.48 -3.50 -17.34
C GLU A 102 14.08 -2.89 -17.42
N ALA A 103 13.67 -2.06 -16.44
CA ALA A 103 12.40 -1.36 -16.47
C ALA A 103 12.26 -0.47 -17.73
N LYS A 104 13.32 0.25 -18.11
CA LYS A 104 13.37 1.02 -19.35
C LYS A 104 13.18 0.14 -20.59
N SER A 105 13.85 -1.00 -20.65
CA SER A 105 13.71 -1.96 -21.77
C SER A 105 12.29 -2.51 -21.87
N LEU A 106 11.60 -2.69 -20.75
CA LEU A 106 10.19 -3.08 -20.70
C LEU A 106 9.26 -1.95 -21.16
N GLY A 107 9.76 -0.70 -21.25
CA GLY A 107 9.03 0.45 -21.76
C GLY A 107 8.04 1.05 -20.75
N VAL A 108 8.23 0.84 -19.44
CA VAL A 108 7.45 1.46 -18.37
C VAL A 108 7.98 2.86 -18.06
N LYS A 109 7.17 3.67 -17.37
CA LYS A 109 7.58 4.99 -16.91
C LYS A 109 8.54 4.87 -15.74
N ILE A 110 9.55 5.74 -15.71
CA ILE A 110 10.60 5.74 -14.68
C ILE A 110 10.45 6.97 -13.79
N ASN A 111 10.48 6.76 -12.48
CA ASN A 111 10.47 7.79 -11.46
C ASN A 111 11.71 7.62 -10.55
N LEU A 112 12.65 8.56 -10.58
CA LEU A 112 13.92 8.48 -9.86
C LEU A 112 13.94 9.41 -8.65
N ASP A 113 14.69 9.03 -7.62
CA ASP A 113 14.68 9.72 -6.34
C ASP A 113 16.07 10.11 -5.80
N SER A 114 17.13 10.00 -6.63
CA SER A 114 18.47 10.42 -6.27
C SER A 114 19.19 11.09 -7.45
N LEU A 115 20.06 12.06 -7.16
CA LEU A 115 20.86 12.74 -8.19
C LEU A 115 21.77 11.79 -8.96
N GLU A 116 22.35 10.81 -8.27
CA GLU A 116 23.22 9.81 -8.92
C GLU A 116 22.46 8.93 -9.90
N SER A 117 21.28 8.43 -9.51
CA SER A 117 20.45 7.60 -10.41
C SER A 117 19.96 8.41 -11.63
N ILE A 118 19.68 9.71 -11.45
CA ILE A 118 19.31 10.61 -12.54
C ILE A 118 20.49 10.84 -13.47
N LYS A 119 21.69 11.04 -12.93
CA LYS A 119 22.91 11.19 -13.72
C LYS A 119 23.19 9.93 -14.54
N ASP A 120 23.20 8.76 -13.90
CA ASP A 120 23.38 7.48 -14.59
C ASP A 120 22.33 7.29 -15.69
N PHE A 121 21.07 7.65 -15.42
CA PHE A 121 20.01 7.56 -16.41
C PHE A 121 20.26 8.50 -17.60
N SER A 122 20.61 9.75 -17.34
CA SER A 122 20.86 10.75 -18.40
C SER A 122 22.07 10.41 -19.29
N GLU A 123 23.10 9.82 -18.71
CA GLU A 123 24.28 9.36 -19.45
C GLU A 123 23.97 8.15 -20.36
N ASN A 124 23.07 7.26 -19.94
CA ASN A 124 22.70 6.07 -20.73
C ASN A 124 21.52 6.32 -21.68
N TYR A 125 20.64 7.26 -21.38
CA TYR A 125 19.41 7.56 -22.11
C TYR A 125 19.22 9.09 -22.25
N PRO A 126 20.09 9.77 -23.00
CA PRO A 126 20.02 11.23 -23.15
C PRO A 126 18.68 11.64 -23.77
N ASN A 127 18.05 12.67 -23.21
CA ASN A 127 16.75 13.23 -23.59
C ASN A 127 15.53 12.34 -23.34
N ASP A 128 15.68 11.14 -22.79
CA ASP A 128 14.54 10.31 -22.45
C ASP A 128 13.74 10.91 -21.29
N PRO A 129 12.39 10.88 -21.35
CA PRO A 129 11.56 11.46 -20.31
C PRO A 129 11.66 10.68 -19.01
N ILE A 130 11.80 11.41 -17.90
CA ILE A 130 11.77 10.86 -16.54
C ILE A 130 10.83 11.66 -15.65
N SER A 131 10.32 10.99 -14.64
CA SER A 131 9.77 11.63 -13.44
C SER A 131 10.84 11.65 -12.34
N ILE A 132 10.78 12.66 -11.47
CA ILE A 132 11.66 12.75 -10.32
C ILE A 132 10.86 12.89 -9.03
N ARG A 133 11.26 12.15 -8.01
CA ARG A 133 10.65 12.22 -6.69
C ARG A 133 11.36 13.27 -5.85
N ILE A 134 10.60 14.26 -5.40
CA ILE A 134 11.06 15.32 -4.52
C ILE A 134 10.72 14.97 -3.07
N ASN A 135 11.65 15.20 -2.15
CA ASN A 135 11.36 15.18 -0.72
C ASN A 135 10.74 16.52 -0.33
N PRO A 136 9.47 16.56 0.09
CA PRO A 136 8.82 17.83 0.42
C PRO A 136 9.31 18.46 1.74
N GLY A 137 10.09 17.75 2.56
CA GLY A 137 10.52 18.22 3.89
C GLY A 137 9.35 18.32 4.89
N ILE A 138 8.27 17.57 4.68
CA ILE A 138 7.05 17.64 5.49
C ILE A 138 6.93 16.38 6.34
N TYR A 139 6.81 16.55 7.65
CA TYR A 139 6.48 15.46 8.56
C TYR A 139 4.97 15.25 8.55
N ALA A 140 4.52 14.12 8.04
CA ALA A 140 3.10 13.78 7.94
C ALA A 140 2.86 12.31 8.33
N GLY A 141 1.66 12.05 8.90
CA GLY A 141 1.23 10.72 9.31
C GLY A 141 1.44 10.41 10.79
N GLY A 142 0.78 9.36 11.26
CA GLY A 142 0.67 9.02 12.69
C GLY A 142 1.78 8.13 13.25
N ASN A 143 2.69 7.59 12.43
CA ASN A 143 3.76 6.71 12.86
C ASN A 143 5.07 7.07 12.16
N GLU A 144 6.11 7.30 12.95
CA GLU A 144 7.43 7.72 12.47
C GLU A 144 8.02 6.74 11.43
N LYS A 145 7.79 5.44 11.58
CA LYS A 145 8.30 4.40 10.65
C LYS A 145 7.66 4.45 9.25
N ILE A 146 6.54 5.15 9.08
CA ILE A 146 5.82 5.28 7.81
C ILE A 146 5.68 6.74 7.34
N SER A 147 6.29 7.68 8.06
CA SER A 147 6.48 9.06 7.61
C SER A 147 7.73 9.11 6.72
N VAL A 148 7.56 9.42 5.45
CA VAL A 148 8.63 9.31 4.45
C VAL A 148 8.95 10.63 3.73
N GLY A 149 8.24 11.71 4.07
CA GLY A 149 8.41 13.03 3.46
C GLY A 149 9.22 14.03 4.28
N HIS A 150 9.82 13.63 5.41
CA HIS A 150 10.60 14.51 6.27
C HIS A 150 12.07 14.61 5.83
N SER A 151 12.79 15.65 6.30
CA SER A 151 14.16 15.96 5.89
C SER A 151 15.18 14.83 6.10
N ASN A 152 14.98 13.97 7.12
CA ASN A 152 15.86 12.83 7.41
C ASN A 152 15.41 11.53 6.72
N SER A 153 14.49 11.60 5.77
CA SER A 153 14.03 10.44 5.01
C SER A 153 15.03 10.05 3.93
N LYS A 154 15.20 8.75 3.69
CA LYS A 154 15.99 8.25 2.55
C LYS A 154 15.32 8.49 1.18
N PHE A 155 14.06 8.93 1.16
CA PHE A 155 13.25 9.03 -0.06
C PHE A 155 13.21 10.44 -0.60
N GLY A 156 13.35 10.54 -1.92
CA GLY A 156 13.19 11.76 -2.68
C GLY A 156 14.40 12.69 -2.59
N ILE A 157 14.54 13.54 -3.58
CA ILE A 157 15.62 14.51 -3.67
C ILE A 157 15.34 15.68 -2.74
N PRO A 158 16.25 16.01 -1.82
CA PRO A 158 16.11 17.15 -0.91
C PRO A 158 15.96 18.48 -1.64
N GLU A 159 15.29 19.43 -0.98
CA GLU A 159 14.98 20.75 -1.55
C GLU A 159 16.22 21.55 -1.99
N GLU A 160 17.31 21.42 -1.26
CA GLU A 160 18.58 22.10 -1.57
C GLU A 160 19.16 21.75 -2.95
N PHE A 161 18.81 20.57 -3.50
CA PHE A 161 19.28 20.10 -4.82
C PHE A 161 18.30 20.39 -5.97
N ILE A 162 17.15 20.98 -5.70
CA ILE A 162 16.14 21.26 -6.76
C ILE A 162 16.70 22.23 -7.80
N ASN A 163 17.48 23.23 -7.38
CA ASN A 163 18.08 24.19 -8.32
C ASN A 163 19.11 23.53 -9.25
N ASP A 164 19.83 22.52 -8.79
CA ASP A 164 20.75 21.75 -9.63
C ASP A 164 20.00 20.96 -10.69
N LEU A 165 18.85 20.34 -10.32
CA LEU A 165 17.99 19.64 -11.26
C LEU A 165 17.40 20.58 -12.31
N ILE A 166 16.93 21.76 -11.89
CA ILE A 166 16.41 22.77 -12.81
C ILE A 166 17.48 23.18 -13.82
N LYS A 167 18.69 23.42 -13.35
CA LYS A 167 19.84 23.75 -14.24
C LYS A 167 20.18 22.61 -15.19
N MET A 168 20.13 21.35 -14.72
CA MET A 168 20.33 20.19 -15.60
C MET A 168 19.24 20.09 -16.69
N ASP A 169 17.98 20.41 -16.37
CA ASP A 169 16.86 20.45 -17.33
C ASP A 169 17.01 21.63 -18.31
N GLU A 170 17.41 22.79 -17.82
CA GLU A 170 17.70 23.97 -18.66
C GLU A 170 18.84 23.73 -19.64
N ASP A 171 19.90 23.06 -19.21
CA ASP A 171 21.04 22.67 -20.02
C ASP A 171 20.76 21.49 -20.96
N ASN A 172 19.53 20.96 -21.00
CA ASN A 172 19.08 19.76 -21.73
C ASN A 172 19.91 18.49 -21.41
N ARG A 173 20.43 18.39 -20.18
CA ARG A 173 21.12 17.19 -19.70
C ARG A 173 20.15 16.13 -19.20
N ILE A 174 18.95 16.54 -18.80
CA ILE A 174 17.83 15.68 -18.41
C ILE A 174 16.55 16.21 -19.07
N ASN A 175 15.53 15.35 -19.16
CA ASN A 175 14.19 15.72 -19.65
C ASN A 175 13.14 15.36 -18.60
N VAL A 176 12.86 16.31 -17.71
CA VAL A 176 11.90 16.09 -16.62
C VAL A 176 10.48 16.34 -17.11
N THR A 177 9.69 15.27 -17.19
CA THR A 177 8.28 15.33 -17.62
C THR A 177 7.29 15.08 -16.49
N GLY A 178 7.76 14.62 -15.33
CA GLY A 178 6.92 14.38 -14.15
C GLY A 178 7.62 14.77 -12.86
N LEU A 179 6.84 15.27 -11.90
CA LEU A 179 7.27 15.45 -10.52
C LEU A 179 6.42 14.56 -9.61
N HIS A 180 7.05 13.95 -8.63
CA HIS A 180 6.40 13.09 -7.64
C HIS A 180 6.74 13.54 -6.22
N ILE A 181 5.74 13.52 -5.34
CA ILE A 181 5.93 13.58 -3.89
C ILE A 181 5.17 12.44 -3.22
N HIS A 182 5.67 12.00 -2.08
CA HIS A 182 4.91 11.15 -1.17
C HIS A 182 5.20 11.58 0.26
N THR A 183 4.22 12.20 0.91
CA THR A 183 4.39 12.83 2.22
C THR A 183 4.37 11.84 3.38
N GLY A 184 3.78 10.66 3.20
CA GLY A 184 3.68 9.65 4.25
C GLY A 184 2.42 8.82 4.16
N SER A 185 2.01 8.22 5.28
CA SER A 185 0.84 7.34 5.36
C SER A 185 -0.07 7.76 6.53
N ASP A 186 -1.39 7.47 6.40
CA ASP A 186 -2.39 7.80 7.41
C ASP A 186 -2.51 9.31 7.71
N ILE A 187 -2.46 10.13 6.66
CA ILE A 187 -2.56 11.58 6.77
C ILE A 187 -4.03 11.96 6.98
N THR A 188 -4.32 12.57 8.14
CA THR A 188 -5.67 13.04 8.50
C THR A 188 -5.81 14.55 8.45
N LYS A 189 -4.67 15.27 8.58
CA LYS A 189 -4.66 16.72 8.58
C LYS A 189 -4.49 17.23 7.15
N ASN A 190 -5.53 17.85 6.60
CA ASN A 190 -5.51 18.38 5.24
C ASN A 190 -4.39 19.40 5.00
N ASN A 191 -4.00 20.18 6.03
CA ASN A 191 -2.90 21.15 5.92
C ASN A 191 -1.53 20.51 5.56
N GLU A 192 -1.31 19.23 5.88
CA GLU A 192 -0.09 18.49 5.53
C GLU A 192 -0.10 18.17 4.03
N PHE A 193 -1.24 17.71 3.50
CA PHE A 193 -1.42 17.53 2.06
C PHE A 193 -1.29 18.86 1.32
N GLU A 194 -1.98 19.92 1.78
CA GLU A 194 -1.97 21.23 1.14
C GLU A 194 -0.57 21.81 1.01
N LYS A 195 0.27 21.70 2.05
CA LYS A 195 1.66 22.16 1.99
C LYS A 195 2.45 21.41 0.90
N GLY A 196 2.29 20.09 0.83
CA GLY A 196 2.94 19.27 -0.20
C GLY A 196 2.45 19.62 -1.60
N ILE A 197 1.15 19.77 -1.78
CA ILE A 197 0.53 20.18 -3.05
C ILE A 197 1.07 21.54 -3.51
N LYS A 198 0.97 22.56 -2.68
CA LYS A 198 1.47 23.92 -3.00
C LYS A 198 2.95 23.90 -3.39
N LYS A 199 3.76 23.13 -2.63
CA LYS A 199 5.20 23.04 -2.89
C LYS A 199 5.49 22.42 -4.24
N ILE A 200 4.91 21.27 -4.57
CA ILE A 200 5.21 20.58 -5.83
C ILE A 200 4.71 21.36 -7.03
N PHE A 201 3.56 22.01 -6.96
CA PHE A 201 3.07 22.86 -8.05
C PHE A 201 3.99 24.08 -8.27
N SER A 202 4.51 24.70 -7.19
CA SER A 202 5.49 25.77 -7.29
C SER A 202 6.78 25.31 -7.96
N ILE A 203 7.27 24.10 -7.62
CA ILE A 203 8.47 23.53 -8.25
C ILE A 203 8.21 23.23 -9.74
N ALA A 204 7.01 22.70 -10.05
CA ALA A 204 6.65 22.36 -11.43
C ALA A 204 6.69 23.53 -12.41
N THR A 205 6.45 24.76 -11.94
CA THR A 205 6.56 25.95 -12.81
C THR A 205 7.94 26.20 -13.36
N LYS A 206 8.97 25.60 -12.76
CA LYS A 206 10.38 25.81 -13.10
C LYS A 206 10.92 24.84 -14.15
N PHE A 207 10.17 23.79 -14.51
CA PHE A 207 10.57 22.79 -15.49
C PHE A 207 9.91 23.03 -16.85
N LYS A 208 10.72 22.88 -17.94
CA LYS A 208 10.28 23.21 -19.31
C LYS A 208 9.18 22.26 -19.81
N ASN A 209 9.37 20.96 -19.62
CA ASN A 209 8.61 19.90 -20.29
C ASN A 209 7.65 19.17 -19.34
N ILE A 210 7.29 19.81 -18.21
CA ILE A 210 6.43 19.17 -17.21
C ILE A 210 5.03 18.83 -17.77
N GLU A 211 4.62 17.57 -17.63
CA GLU A 211 3.35 17.02 -18.12
C GLU A 211 2.50 16.46 -16.99
N SER A 212 3.14 16.04 -15.88
CA SER A 212 2.43 15.39 -14.79
C SER A 212 2.96 15.74 -13.41
N ILE A 213 2.06 15.70 -12.42
CA ILE A 213 2.36 15.74 -11.00
C ILE A 213 1.77 14.50 -10.37
N ASP A 214 2.60 13.74 -9.65
CA ASP A 214 2.18 12.62 -8.83
C ASP A 214 2.21 13.02 -7.35
N LEU A 215 1.07 12.91 -6.69
CA LEU A 215 0.88 13.28 -5.28
C LEU A 215 1.05 12.07 -4.34
N GLY A 216 1.38 10.91 -4.90
CA GLY A 216 1.56 9.68 -4.13
C GLY A 216 0.27 9.17 -3.48
N GLY A 217 0.45 8.46 -2.37
CA GLY A 217 -0.64 7.94 -1.55
C GLY A 217 -0.81 8.72 -0.24
N GLY A 218 -1.06 7.99 0.84
CA GLY A 218 -1.13 8.57 2.19
C GLY A 218 -2.54 8.74 2.73
N ILE A 219 -3.57 8.49 1.92
CA ILE A 219 -4.98 8.59 2.30
C ILE A 219 -5.29 7.58 3.42
N LYS A 220 -5.75 8.10 4.56
CA LYS A 220 -6.13 7.28 5.72
C LYS A 220 -7.56 6.76 5.60
N ILE A 221 -7.74 5.49 6.00
CA ILE A 221 -9.04 4.88 6.25
C ILE A 221 -9.25 4.68 7.76
N PRO A 222 -10.50 4.62 8.24
CA PRO A 222 -10.76 4.32 9.65
C PRO A 222 -10.51 2.83 9.94
N TYR A 223 -9.88 2.54 11.09
CA TYR A 223 -9.59 1.18 11.56
C TYR A 223 -10.60 0.68 12.59
N PHE A 224 -11.36 1.58 13.19
CA PHE A 224 -12.44 1.27 14.15
C PHE A 224 -13.53 2.34 14.10
N SER A 225 -14.67 2.05 14.71
CA SER A 225 -15.77 3.04 14.79
C SER A 225 -15.36 4.27 15.58
N GLY A 226 -15.45 5.45 14.95
CA GLY A 226 -15.01 6.73 15.52
C GLY A 226 -13.54 7.08 15.25
N ASP A 227 -12.79 6.25 14.51
CA ASP A 227 -11.46 6.61 14.01
C ASP A 227 -11.57 7.69 12.92
N THR A 228 -10.54 8.52 12.81
CA THR A 228 -10.46 9.57 11.82
C THR A 228 -10.11 9.00 10.43
N GLU A 229 -10.60 9.64 9.38
CA GLU A 229 -10.23 9.37 8.00
C GLU A 229 -9.82 10.66 7.26
N THR A 230 -9.17 10.53 6.13
CA THR A 230 -8.88 11.67 5.26
C THR A 230 -10.19 12.19 4.65
N ASN A 231 -10.46 13.50 4.76
CA ASN A 231 -11.55 14.12 4.03
C ASN A 231 -11.16 14.25 2.54
N LEU A 232 -11.68 13.36 1.71
CA LEU A 232 -11.36 13.32 0.28
C LEU A 232 -11.82 14.55 -0.48
N ASN A 233 -12.93 15.18 -0.07
CA ASN A 233 -13.45 16.37 -0.75
C ASN A 233 -12.54 17.58 -0.52
N ASP A 234 -12.08 17.79 0.71
CA ASP A 234 -11.13 18.86 1.03
C ASP A 234 -9.78 18.62 0.33
N TYR A 235 -9.32 17.35 0.30
CA TYR A 235 -8.10 16.98 -0.42
C TYR A 235 -8.23 17.27 -1.92
N ALA A 236 -9.33 16.84 -2.54
CA ALA A 236 -9.59 17.10 -3.95
C ALA A 236 -9.64 18.60 -4.27
N LYS A 237 -10.35 19.38 -3.43
CA LYS A 237 -10.45 20.84 -3.57
C LYS A 237 -9.08 21.51 -3.54
N ALA A 238 -8.21 21.12 -2.61
CA ALA A 238 -6.85 21.67 -2.53
C ALA A 238 -6.03 21.39 -3.82
N VAL A 239 -6.19 20.19 -4.40
CA VAL A 239 -5.54 19.82 -5.67
C VAL A 239 -6.12 20.64 -6.82
N GLU A 240 -7.44 20.77 -6.91
CA GLU A 240 -8.13 21.56 -7.95
C GLU A 240 -7.67 23.02 -7.94
N GLU A 241 -7.59 23.64 -6.76
CA GLU A 241 -7.19 25.03 -6.60
C GLU A 241 -5.76 25.26 -7.13
N GLU A 242 -4.80 24.42 -6.75
CA GLU A 242 -3.40 24.57 -7.20
C GLU A 242 -3.23 24.19 -8.67
N HIS A 243 -3.95 23.19 -9.17
CA HIS A 243 -3.96 22.83 -10.59
C HIS A 243 -4.50 23.97 -11.46
N ASN A 244 -5.58 24.63 -11.04
CA ASN A 244 -6.15 25.77 -11.75
C ASN A 244 -5.22 27.00 -11.71
N LYS A 245 -4.56 27.28 -10.57
CA LYS A 245 -3.55 28.33 -10.47
C LYS A 245 -2.38 28.06 -11.43
N PHE A 246 -1.87 26.82 -11.45
CA PHE A 246 -0.80 26.43 -12.35
C PHE A 246 -1.20 26.62 -13.82
N LYS A 247 -2.40 26.13 -14.21
CA LYS A 247 -2.93 26.29 -15.57
C LYS A 247 -3.05 27.76 -15.98
N ASN A 248 -3.57 28.61 -15.09
CA ASN A 248 -3.73 30.04 -15.35
C ASN A 248 -2.38 30.76 -15.52
N ASN A 249 -1.37 30.37 -14.74
CA ASN A 249 -0.07 31.02 -14.76
C ASN A 249 0.83 30.55 -15.92
N THR A 250 0.68 29.29 -16.36
CA THR A 250 1.59 28.67 -17.35
C THR A 250 0.93 28.36 -18.69
N GLY A 251 -0.39 28.36 -18.78
CA GLY A 251 -1.15 27.86 -19.92
C GLY A 251 -1.12 26.35 -20.10
N LYS A 252 -0.41 25.60 -19.25
CA LYS A 252 -0.25 24.14 -19.36
C LYS A 252 -1.30 23.40 -18.52
N LYS A 253 -1.75 22.26 -19.04
CA LYS A 253 -2.68 21.36 -18.33
C LYS A 253 -1.95 20.08 -17.93
N LEU A 254 -1.70 19.92 -16.63
CA LEU A 254 -0.99 18.75 -16.08
C LEU A 254 -1.93 17.55 -15.90
N LYS A 255 -1.36 16.37 -16.00
CA LYS A 255 -1.97 15.14 -15.50
C LYS A 255 -1.66 15.01 -14.01
N ILE A 256 -2.70 14.84 -13.20
CA ILE A 256 -2.54 14.59 -11.77
C ILE A 256 -2.61 13.08 -11.53
N ILE A 257 -1.64 12.54 -10.78
CA ILE A 257 -1.55 11.13 -10.45
C ILE A 257 -1.67 10.96 -8.94
N PHE A 258 -2.33 9.89 -8.53
CA PHE A 258 -2.46 9.46 -7.13
C PHE A 258 -2.08 7.99 -7.02
N GLU A 259 -1.40 7.62 -5.94
CA GLU A 259 -0.90 6.25 -5.70
C GLU A 259 -1.52 5.59 -4.44
N PRO A 260 -2.84 5.48 -4.33
CA PRO A 260 -3.46 4.85 -3.18
C PRO A 260 -3.16 3.34 -3.17
N GLY A 261 -2.52 2.86 -2.11
CA GLY A 261 -2.39 1.42 -1.83
C GLY A 261 -3.37 1.01 -0.75
N LYS A 262 -3.08 1.42 0.49
CA LYS A 262 -3.85 1.10 1.69
C LYS A 262 -5.33 1.48 1.56
N PHE A 263 -5.63 2.67 1.04
CA PHE A 263 -7.00 3.15 0.86
C PHE A 263 -7.85 2.20 0.03
N LEU A 264 -7.31 1.64 -1.04
CA LEU A 264 -8.07 0.77 -1.95
C LEU A 264 -8.33 -0.62 -1.36
N VAL A 265 -7.33 -1.23 -0.71
CA VAL A 265 -7.41 -2.67 -0.40
C VAL A 265 -7.48 -3.01 1.09
N SER A 266 -7.17 -2.08 2.01
CA SER A 266 -7.10 -2.43 3.43
C SER A 266 -8.43 -2.95 3.96
N ASP A 267 -9.52 -2.21 3.76
CA ASP A 267 -10.86 -2.55 4.27
C ASP A 267 -11.48 -3.78 3.56
N SER A 268 -10.99 -4.12 2.37
CA SER A 268 -11.43 -5.31 1.65
C SER A 268 -10.93 -6.61 2.26
N GLY A 269 -9.85 -6.57 3.06
CA GLY A 269 -9.15 -7.76 3.53
C GLY A 269 -9.45 -8.11 4.97
N TYR A 270 -9.60 -9.41 5.18
CA TYR A 270 -9.86 -10.07 6.45
C TYR A 270 -8.78 -11.13 6.69
N PHE A 271 -8.19 -11.13 7.88
CA PHE A 271 -7.31 -12.20 8.32
C PHE A 271 -8.00 -13.04 9.38
N ILE A 272 -8.17 -14.33 9.12
CA ILE A 272 -8.96 -15.23 9.96
C ILE A 272 -8.05 -16.28 10.58
N THR A 273 -8.18 -16.47 11.89
CA THR A 273 -7.45 -17.48 12.70
C THR A 273 -8.42 -18.30 13.51
N SER A 274 -7.99 -19.46 14.03
CA SER A 274 -8.71 -20.23 15.02
C SER A 274 -7.99 -20.20 16.37
N VAL A 275 -8.79 -20.30 17.44
CA VAL A 275 -8.29 -20.35 18.82
C VAL A 275 -7.81 -21.76 19.16
N ASN A 276 -6.53 -21.90 19.45
CA ASN A 276 -5.93 -23.15 19.91
C ASN A 276 -6.19 -23.38 21.39
N TYR A 277 -5.83 -22.35 22.22
CA TYR A 277 -5.93 -22.44 23.67
C TYR A 277 -6.24 -21.07 24.28
N ILE A 278 -6.79 -21.12 25.50
CA ILE A 278 -6.99 -19.96 26.37
C ILE A 278 -6.11 -20.15 27.58
N LYS A 279 -5.17 -19.22 27.80
CA LYS A 279 -4.27 -19.23 28.95
C LYS A 279 -4.60 -18.06 29.87
N LYS A 280 -5.11 -18.33 31.05
CA LYS A 280 -5.40 -17.34 32.08
C LYS A 280 -4.16 -17.12 32.96
N SER A 281 -3.87 -15.89 33.27
CA SER A 281 -2.92 -15.46 34.31
C SER A 281 -3.63 -14.50 35.27
N GLN A 282 -2.96 -14.07 36.33
CA GLN A 282 -3.57 -13.17 37.33
C GLN A 282 -4.13 -11.88 36.72
N ASN A 283 -3.47 -11.35 35.66
CA ASN A 283 -3.79 -10.03 35.10
C ASN A 283 -4.15 -10.07 33.61
N ASN A 284 -4.13 -11.25 32.97
CA ASN A 284 -4.35 -11.34 31.54
C ASN A 284 -5.09 -12.63 31.14
N ASN A 285 -5.95 -12.47 30.18
CA ASN A 285 -6.62 -13.56 29.47
C ASN A 285 -6.00 -13.69 28.07
N PHE A 286 -5.04 -14.61 27.90
CA PHE A 286 -4.33 -14.82 26.64
C PHE A 286 -5.10 -15.79 25.74
N ILE A 287 -5.44 -15.34 24.55
CA ILE A 287 -6.06 -16.15 23.50
C ILE A 287 -4.97 -16.55 22.51
N GLN A 288 -4.56 -17.81 22.55
CA GLN A 288 -3.54 -18.36 21.67
C GLN A 288 -4.15 -18.86 20.39
N VAL A 289 -3.73 -18.27 19.25
CA VAL A 289 -4.28 -18.60 17.92
C VAL A 289 -3.30 -19.43 17.08
N ASN A 290 -3.82 -20.06 16.02
CA ASN A 290 -3.03 -20.87 15.07
C ASN A 290 -2.24 -20.04 14.05
N SER A 291 -1.81 -18.87 14.44
CA SER A 291 -1.06 -17.90 13.64
C SER A 291 -0.09 -17.12 14.50
N GLY A 292 0.64 -16.17 13.91
CA GLY A 292 1.52 -15.26 14.60
C GLY A 292 1.88 -14.06 13.75
N PHE A 293 2.81 -13.22 14.23
CA PHE A 293 3.25 -12.04 13.49
C PHE A 293 3.89 -12.39 12.13
N ASN A 294 4.41 -13.60 11.98
CA ASN A 294 4.92 -14.10 10.70
C ASN A 294 3.86 -14.10 9.58
N HIS A 295 2.60 -14.25 9.94
CA HIS A 295 1.49 -14.14 8.98
C HIS A 295 0.84 -12.76 8.95
N PHE A 296 0.85 -12.01 10.07
CA PHE A 296 0.23 -10.70 10.18
C PHE A 296 1.13 -9.74 10.97
N LEU A 297 2.16 -9.20 10.30
CA LEU A 297 3.26 -8.46 10.91
C LEU A 297 2.87 -7.07 11.45
N ARG A 298 1.87 -6.43 10.87
CA ARG A 298 1.53 -5.02 11.15
C ARG A 298 1.30 -4.66 12.62
N PRO A 299 0.56 -5.47 13.43
CA PRO A 299 0.42 -5.18 14.86
C PRO A 299 1.75 -5.13 15.60
N THR A 300 2.67 -6.04 15.30
CA THR A 300 3.96 -6.12 15.98
C THR A 300 4.94 -5.05 15.49
N LEU A 301 5.01 -4.81 14.17
CA LEU A 301 5.99 -3.89 13.56
C LEU A 301 5.63 -2.43 13.77
N TYR A 302 4.35 -2.08 13.64
CA TYR A 302 3.86 -0.71 13.64
C TYR A 302 2.95 -0.37 14.83
N ASN A 303 2.69 -1.33 15.71
CA ASN A 303 1.65 -1.22 16.75
C ASN A 303 0.27 -0.86 16.14
N SER A 304 0.01 -1.37 14.93
CA SER A 304 -1.21 -1.05 14.18
C SER A 304 -2.43 -1.65 14.86
N TYR A 305 -3.45 -0.81 15.04
CA TYR A 305 -4.75 -1.29 15.50
C TYR A 305 -5.46 -2.04 14.36
N HIS A 306 -6.02 -3.19 14.67
CA HIS A 306 -6.97 -3.91 13.83
C HIS A 306 -8.14 -4.36 14.70
N GLU A 307 -9.36 -4.05 14.27
CA GLU A 307 -10.54 -4.53 14.98
C GLU A 307 -10.62 -6.05 14.85
N VAL A 308 -10.92 -6.73 15.96
CA VAL A 308 -11.06 -8.18 16.00
C VAL A 308 -12.48 -8.56 16.34
N ILE A 309 -13.03 -9.51 15.59
CA ILE A 309 -14.39 -10.02 15.77
C ILE A 309 -14.31 -11.52 15.99
N ASN A 310 -15.07 -12.03 16.97
CA ASN A 310 -15.33 -13.46 17.10
C ASN A 310 -16.45 -13.85 16.10
N LEU A 311 -16.06 -14.50 14.99
CA LEU A 311 -17.03 -14.97 13.97
C LEU A 311 -17.92 -16.10 14.47
N SER A 312 -17.47 -16.84 15.47
CA SER A 312 -18.23 -17.96 16.05
C SER A 312 -19.38 -17.44 16.92
N ASN A 313 -19.11 -16.40 17.73
CA ASN A 313 -20.06 -15.84 18.69
C ASN A 313 -20.04 -14.30 18.66
N PRO A 314 -20.49 -13.65 17.58
CA PRO A 314 -20.30 -12.22 17.39
C PRO A 314 -21.12 -11.33 18.33
N ASN A 315 -22.18 -11.86 18.92
CA ASN A 315 -23.15 -11.11 19.74
C ASN A 315 -23.10 -11.47 21.24
N ASP A 316 -22.10 -12.25 21.67
CA ASP A 316 -21.97 -12.64 23.08
C ASP A 316 -21.44 -11.47 23.94
N GLN A 317 -21.51 -11.61 25.26
CA GLN A 317 -20.93 -10.64 26.20
C GLN A 317 -19.44 -10.46 25.90
N LYS A 318 -18.98 -9.20 25.93
CA LYS A 318 -17.58 -8.88 25.68
C LYS A 318 -16.73 -9.05 26.94
N GLU A 319 -15.55 -9.62 26.75
CA GLU A 319 -14.53 -9.78 27.78
C GLU A 319 -13.20 -9.18 27.30
N GLU A 320 -12.42 -8.64 28.23
CA GLU A 320 -11.06 -8.17 27.89
C GLU A 320 -10.14 -9.38 27.69
N CYS A 321 -9.41 -9.36 26.59
CA CYS A 321 -8.44 -10.39 26.27
C CYS A 321 -7.27 -9.85 25.44
N THR A 322 -6.16 -10.59 25.42
CA THR A 322 -4.99 -10.35 24.58
C THR A 322 -4.80 -11.53 23.64
N ILE A 323 -4.82 -11.25 22.33
CA ILE A 323 -4.62 -12.28 21.31
C ILE A 323 -3.13 -12.38 21.03
N VAL A 324 -2.60 -13.60 21.15
CA VAL A 324 -1.19 -13.93 20.94
C VAL A 324 -1.04 -15.09 19.96
N GLY A 325 0.01 -15.05 19.19
CA GLY A 325 0.36 -16.12 18.26
C GLY A 325 1.24 -17.21 18.88
N TYR A 326 1.84 -17.99 18.01
CA TYR A 326 2.66 -19.16 18.35
C TYR A 326 4.17 -18.98 18.05
N ILE A 327 4.59 -17.77 17.68
CA ILE A 327 6.01 -17.51 17.42
C ILE A 327 6.76 -17.43 18.74
N CYS A 328 8.01 -17.91 18.75
CA CYS A 328 8.86 -18.02 19.94
C CYS A 328 9.44 -16.67 20.44
N GLU A 329 8.79 -15.57 20.11
CA GLU A 329 9.11 -14.20 20.55
C GLU A 329 7.86 -13.51 21.08
N LYS A 330 7.94 -12.18 21.39
CA LYS A 330 6.74 -11.39 21.72
C LYS A 330 5.83 -11.32 20.49
N ASP A 331 4.81 -12.17 20.47
CA ASP A 331 3.90 -12.37 19.34
C ASP A 331 2.48 -11.94 19.72
N THR A 332 2.32 -10.65 19.96
CA THR A 332 1.02 -10.05 20.32
C THR A 332 0.35 -9.46 19.08
N LEU A 333 -0.76 -10.05 18.67
CA LEU A 333 -1.56 -9.59 17.51
C LEU A 333 -2.61 -8.54 17.90
N ALA A 334 -3.14 -8.60 19.12
CA ALA A 334 -4.08 -7.60 19.63
C ALA A 334 -4.04 -7.59 21.16
N GLU A 335 -3.64 -6.46 21.76
CA GLU A 335 -3.46 -6.33 23.21
C GLU A 335 -4.69 -5.68 23.83
N LYS A 336 -5.18 -6.26 24.96
CA LYS A 336 -6.28 -5.72 25.79
C LYS A 336 -7.50 -5.28 24.99
N ARG A 337 -8.12 -6.22 24.29
CA ARG A 337 -9.30 -5.97 23.43
C ARG A 337 -10.57 -6.47 24.09
N MET A 338 -11.62 -5.67 24.01
CA MET A 338 -12.99 -6.08 24.38
C MET A 338 -13.63 -6.85 23.21
N ILE A 339 -13.64 -8.18 23.30
CA ILE A 339 -14.14 -9.08 22.26
C ILE A 339 -15.23 -9.96 22.87
N SER A 340 -16.26 -10.33 22.07
CA SER A 340 -17.28 -11.29 22.47
C SER A 340 -16.62 -12.56 22.98
N LYS A 341 -17.15 -13.13 24.07
CA LYS A 341 -16.60 -14.30 24.77
C LYS A 341 -16.03 -15.34 23.81
N ILE A 342 -14.80 -15.75 24.09
CA ILE A 342 -14.01 -16.62 23.22
C ILE A 342 -13.88 -18.01 23.86
N SER A 343 -14.06 -19.04 23.05
CA SER A 343 -13.86 -20.44 23.40
C SER A 343 -12.80 -21.08 22.49
N LYS A 344 -12.22 -22.20 22.95
CA LYS A 344 -11.33 -23.03 22.14
C LYS A 344 -12.05 -23.46 20.85
N GLY A 345 -11.38 -23.31 19.71
CA GLY A 345 -11.92 -23.62 18.39
C GLY A 345 -12.66 -22.44 17.73
N ASP A 346 -12.92 -21.34 18.44
CA ASP A 346 -13.56 -20.18 17.84
C ASP A 346 -12.72 -19.57 16.72
N LEU A 347 -13.42 -18.94 15.75
CA LEU A 347 -12.82 -18.24 14.63
C LEU A 347 -12.75 -16.75 14.94
N LEU A 348 -11.54 -16.19 14.93
CA LEU A 348 -11.28 -14.77 15.11
C LEU A 348 -10.91 -14.13 13.78
N CYS A 349 -11.49 -12.96 13.50
CA CYS A 349 -11.27 -12.21 12.27
C CYS A 349 -10.70 -10.84 12.59
N PHE A 350 -9.52 -10.56 12.04
CA PHE A 350 -8.88 -9.24 12.03
C PHE A 350 -9.34 -8.48 10.79
N LYS A 351 -9.94 -7.31 10.97
CA LYS A 351 -10.38 -6.42 9.89
C LYS A 351 -9.23 -5.58 9.35
N ASN A 352 -9.46 -4.93 8.20
CA ASN A 352 -8.49 -4.05 7.55
C ASN A 352 -7.14 -4.73 7.26
N ALA A 353 -7.16 -6.03 6.99
CA ALA A 353 -5.96 -6.85 6.74
C ALA A 353 -5.56 -6.93 5.25
N GLY A 354 -6.24 -6.19 4.35
CA GLY A 354 -6.01 -6.27 2.91
C GLY A 354 -4.72 -5.63 2.44
N ALA A 355 -4.25 -4.59 3.13
CA ALA A 355 -2.99 -3.94 2.78
C ALA A 355 -1.86 -4.40 3.70
N TYR A 356 -0.71 -4.77 3.11
CA TYR A 356 0.50 -5.15 3.85
C TYR A 356 0.30 -6.31 4.85
N GLY A 357 -0.77 -7.11 4.67
CA GLY A 357 -0.99 -8.32 5.43
C GLY A 357 -0.17 -9.47 4.83
N TYR A 358 -0.69 -10.13 3.80
CA TYR A 358 -0.02 -11.24 3.15
C TYR A 358 1.36 -10.85 2.57
N ASN A 359 1.48 -9.68 1.94
CA ASN A 359 2.74 -9.25 1.30
C ASN A 359 3.92 -9.12 2.28
N MET A 360 3.65 -8.83 3.56
CA MET A 360 4.68 -8.78 4.61
C MET A 360 4.80 -10.09 5.38
N SER A 361 4.05 -11.13 5.03
CA SER A 361 4.14 -12.42 5.69
C SER A 361 5.45 -13.13 5.38
N SER A 362 5.90 -13.98 6.29
CA SER A 362 7.15 -14.73 6.19
C SER A 362 6.99 -16.16 6.67
N ASN A 363 8.03 -16.96 6.42
CA ASN A 363 8.13 -18.33 6.91
C ASN A 363 8.92 -18.45 8.22
N TYR A 364 8.99 -17.37 9.02
CA TYR A 364 9.71 -17.42 10.29
C TYR A 364 9.24 -18.58 11.17
N ASN A 365 10.16 -19.23 11.88
CA ASN A 365 9.97 -20.51 12.58
C ASN A 365 9.52 -21.65 11.64
N SER A 366 9.88 -21.61 10.36
CA SER A 366 9.47 -22.56 9.32
C SER A 366 7.95 -22.74 9.20
N ARG A 367 7.19 -21.69 9.55
CA ARG A 367 5.72 -21.70 9.44
C ARG A 367 5.28 -21.43 8.00
N LEU A 368 4.33 -22.23 7.53
CA LEU A 368 3.80 -22.16 6.18
C LEU A 368 2.84 -20.98 6.03
N ARG A 369 2.99 -20.16 4.99
CA ARG A 369 2.11 -19.03 4.74
C ARG A 369 0.69 -19.50 4.39
N PRO A 370 -0.35 -18.74 4.80
CA PRO A 370 -1.74 -19.12 4.64
C PRO A 370 -2.22 -19.03 3.19
N ALA A 371 -3.39 -19.64 2.90
CA ALA A 371 -4.09 -19.42 1.65
C ALA A 371 -4.67 -18.00 1.56
N GLU A 372 -4.91 -17.56 0.31
CA GLU A 372 -5.67 -16.34 0.03
C GLU A 372 -6.93 -16.70 -0.78
N LEU A 373 -8.06 -16.13 -0.36
CA LEU A 373 -9.35 -16.23 -1.05
C LEU A 373 -9.86 -14.86 -1.46
N CYS A 374 -10.74 -14.80 -2.44
CA CYS A 374 -11.54 -13.62 -2.71
C CYS A 374 -13.05 -13.93 -2.69
N ILE A 375 -13.83 -12.92 -2.33
CA ILE A 375 -15.28 -12.90 -2.52
C ILE A 375 -15.53 -12.00 -3.73
N HIS A 376 -16.14 -12.58 -4.77
CA HIS A 376 -16.51 -11.90 -6.00
C HIS A 376 -17.84 -12.49 -6.52
N ASP A 377 -18.78 -11.64 -6.88
CA ASP A 377 -20.12 -12.04 -7.35
C ASP A 377 -20.80 -13.07 -6.45
N ASN A 378 -20.77 -12.83 -5.13
CA ASN A 378 -21.31 -13.70 -4.07
C ASN A 378 -20.69 -15.11 -4.05
N SER A 379 -19.56 -15.32 -4.72
CA SER A 379 -18.82 -16.58 -4.71
C SER A 379 -17.47 -16.41 -3.99
N ILE A 380 -17.04 -17.47 -3.28
CA ILE A 380 -15.73 -17.54 -2.64
C ILE A 380 -14.83 -18.33 -3.57
N LYS A 381 -13.71 -17.72 -3.99
CA LYS A 381 -12.72 -18.35 -4.88
C LYS A 381 -11.35 -18.33 -4.22
N LYS A 382 -10.63 -19.44 -4.31
CA LYS A 382 -9.24 -19.51 -3.89
C LYS A 382 -8.35 -18.83 -4.95
N ILE A 383 -7.51 -17.92 -4.51
CA ILE A 383 -6.61 -17.13 -5.36
C ILE A 383 -5.13 -17.34 -5.02
N ARG A 384 -4.84 -18.08 -3.96
CA ARG A 384 -3.51 -18.62 -3.61
C ARG A 384 -3.68 -19.85 -2.73
N GLU A 385 -2.92 -20.90 -3.02
CA GLU A 385 -2.83 -22.07 -2.17
C GLU A 385 -2.12 -21.75 -0.85
N LYS A 386 -2.47 -22.50 0.20
CA LYS A 386 -1.64 -22.55 1.41
C LYS A 386 -0.31 -23.23 1.06
N GLU A 387 0.80 -22.71 1.57
CA GLU A 387 2.10 -23.37 1.41
C GLU A 387 2.13 -24.76 2.05
N ASN A 388 2.96 -25.60 1.50
CA ASN A 388 3.34 -26.93 2.03
C ASN A 388 4.84 -26.99 2.32
N LEU A 389 5.34 -28.11 2.81
CA LEU A 389 6.76 -28.26 3.14
C LEU A 389 7.67 -28.10 1.91
N GLU A 390 7.23 -28.58 0.75
CA GLU A 390 8.00 -28.49 -0.49
C GLU A 390 8.22 -27.03 -0.91
N ASP A 391 7.27 -26.13 -0.62
CA ASP A 391 7.43 -24.70 -0.88
C ASP A 391 8.55 -24.09 -0.04
N LEU A 392 8.79 -24.57 1.19
CA LEU A 392 9.91 -24.14 2.03
C LEU A 392 11.26 -24.68 1.54
N LEU A 393 11.27 -25.87 0.97
CA LEU A 393 12.49 -26.59 0.58
C LEU A 393 12.89 -26.31 -0.88
N LYS A 394 12.00 -25.78 -1.70
CA LYS A 394 12.08 -25.66 -3.17
C LYS A 394 13.43 -25.18 -3.71
N ASN A 395 14.11 -24.28 -3.02
CA ASN A 395 15.38 -23.70 -3.46
C ASN A 395 16.54 -24.04 -2.54
N GLN A 396 16.36 -24.99 -1.62
CA GLN A 396 17.45 -25.50 -0.77
C GLN A 396 18.21 -26.59 -1.51
N ILE A 397 19.53 -26.61 -1.34
CA ILE A 397 20.42 -27.61 -1.91
C ILE A 397 21.04 -28.40 -0.75
N ASP A 398 20.78 -29.70 -0.72
CA ASP A 398 21.45 -30.64 0.19
C ASP A 398 22.83 -30.99 -0.39
N ILE A 399 23.86 -30.77 0.41
CA ILE A 399 25.26 -31.05 0.05
C ILE A 399 25.91 -32.13 0.92
N PHE A 400 25.16 -32.78 1.80
CA PHE A 400 25.65 -33.85 2.71
C PHE A 400 24.98 -35.17 2.43
#